data_ec5542226d9e9d4b9b715c043c4fef94
#
_entry.id   ec5542226d9e9d4b9b715c043c4fef94
#
_cell.length_a   1.000
_cell.length_b   1.000
_cell.length_c   1.000
_cell.angle_alpha   90.00
_cell.angle_beta   90.00
_cell.angle_gamma   90.00
#
_symmetry.space_group_name_H-M   'P 1'
#
loop_
_entity.id
_entity.type
_entity.pdbx_description
1 polymer ?
#
loop_
_entity_poly.entity_id
_entity_poly.type
_entity_poly.pdbx_seq_one_letter_code
_entity_poly.pdbx_strand_id
1 'polypeptide(L)'
;MRGPSDVLYNFHWIVPGEAARAAQAYAGFLGPFLTRHGIKSLINLRGPNPKFGWWRYERRISEAHGVRHIDVMLDSRHLPRRDMLVALFDAFDSAPRPLLIKCSGGQDRTSFAAALYLIHRDGWVAREKALAQFARFPYLHFPKQHQRWLQPFIAFAAGEAAGRPIAEWTRDSYDPARLKNWLEERGHHGTFKGIFERPVGSRWQW
;
A
#
# COMPACT_ATOMS: atom_id res chain seq x y z
N MET A 1 -11.31 -21.37 -5.24
CA MET A 1 -10.42 -22.00 -4.22
C MET A 1 -9.08 -21.31 -4.21
N ARG A 2 -8.53 -21.01 -3.03
CA ARG A 2 -7.17 -20.52 -2.87
C ARG A 2 -6.17 -21.63 -3.19
N GLY A 3 -5.16 -21.33 -4.00
CA GLY A 3 -4.08 -22.27 -4.26
C GLY A 3 -2.92 -22.12 -3.27
N PRO A 4 -1.95 -23.05 -3.25
CA PRO A 4 -0.81 -22.98 -2.36
C PRO A 4 0.00 -21.67 -2.49
N SER A 5 0.17 -21.14 -3.70
CA SER A 5 0.84 -19.86 -3.95
C SER A 5 0.10 -18.67 -3.32
N ASP A 6 -1.23 -18.72 -3.23
CA ASP A 6 -2.02 -17.65 -2.64
C ASP A 6 -1.77 -17.55 -1.13
N VAL A 7 -1.61 -18.70 -0.47
CA VAL A 7 -1.26 -18.77 0.94
C VAL A 7 0.17 -18.31 1.17
N LEU A 8 1.12 -18.82 0.35
CA LEU A 8 2.54 -18.49 0.46
C LEU A 8 2.82 -17.00 0.31
N TYR A 9 2.12 -16.33 -0.60
CA TYR A 9 2.31 -14.90 -0.90
C TYR A 9 1.26 -14.01 -0.26
N ASN A 10 0.52 -14.50 0.73
CA ASN A 10 -0.49 -13.72 1.44
C ASN A 10 -1.44 -12.98 0.48
N PHE A 11 -1.86 -13.69 -0.58
CA PHE A 11 -2.73 -13.13 -1.61
C PHE A 11 -4.17 -13.09 -1.16
N HIS A 12 -4.80 -11.94 -1.35
CA HIS A 12 -6.23 -11.76 -1.10
C HIS A 12 -6.81 -10.74 -2.09
N TRP A 13 -8.02 -10.97 -2.51
CA TRP A 13 -8.79 -9.93 -3.18
C TRP A 13 -9.21 -8.86 -2.17
N ILE A 14 -8.93 -7.59 -2.49
CA ILE A 14 -9.49 -6.42 -1.80
C ILE A 14 -10.90 -6.20 -2.33
N VAL A 15 -11.03 -6.22 -3.66
CA VAL A 15 -12.28 -6.20 -4.42
C VAL A 15 -12.16 -7.32 -5.46
N PRO A 16 -13.02 -8.35 -5.43
CA PRO A 16 -12.93 -9.49 -6.35
C PRO A 16 -12.89 -9.08 -7.82
N GLY A 17 -11.89 -9.58 -8.56
CA GLY A 17 -11.70 -9.29 -10.00
C GLY A 17 -11.24 -7.88 -10.33
N GLU A 18 -11.04 -6.99 -9.35
CA GLU A 18 -10.66 -5.59 -9.57
C GLU A 18 -9.32 -5.23 -8.92
N ALA A 19 -9.17 -5.51 -7.63
CA ALA A 19 -7.97 -5.18 -6.88
C ALA A 19 -7.61 -6.29 -5.90
N ALA A 20 -6.34 -6.65 -5.87
CA ALA A 20 -5.79 -7.65 -4.97
C ALA A 20 -4.60 -7.12 -4.19
N ARG A 21 -4.23 -7.84 -3.13
CA ARG A 21 -3.07 -7.58 -2.29
C ARG A 21 -2.21 -8.83 -2.14
N ALA A 22 -0.88 -8.66 -2.05
CA ALA A 22 0.04 -9.78 -1.82
C ALA A 22 1.37 -9.36 -1.21
N ALA A 23 2.15 -10.37 -0.81
CA ALA A 23 3.58 -10.27 -0.59
C ALA A 23 4.36 -10.30 -1.90
N GLN A 24 5.68 -10.07 -1.81
CA GLN A 24 6.62 -10.20 -2.93
C GLN A 24 6.72 -11.65 -3.38
N ALA A 25 6.36 -11.95 -4.62
CA ALA A 25 6.60 -13.26 -5.21
C ALA A 25 8.03 -13.37 -5.76
N TYR A 26 8.72 -14.47 -5.46
CA TYR A 26 10.10 -14.73 -5.84
C TYR A 26 10.23 -16.04 -6.65
N ALA A 27 11.44 -16.34 -7.06
CA ALA A 27 11.88 -17.66 -7.53
C ALA A 27 11.02 -18.26 -8.65
N GLY A 28 10.72 -17.47 -9.69
CA GLY A 28 9.99 -17.97 -10.86
C GLY A 28 8.47 -18.04 -10.72
N PHE A 29 7.91 -17.82 -9.53
CA PHE A 29 6.47 -17.93 -9.29
C PHE A 29 5.65 -16.72 -9.72
N LEU A 30 6.28 -15.55 -9.94
CA LEU A 30 5.53 -14.32 -10.25
C LEU A 30 4.74 -14.43 -11.56
N GLY A 31 5.34 -14.90 -12.65
CA GLY A 31 4.66 -15.01 -13.93
C GLY A 31 3.40 -15.88 -13.89
N PRO A 32 3.50 -17.16 -13.48
CA PRO A 32 2.33 -18.01 -13.28
C PRO A 32 1.28 -17.42 -12.35
N PHE A 33 1.71 -16.71 -11.30
CA PHE A 33 0.83 -16.04 -10.36
C PHE A 33 0.04 -14.90 -11.02
N LEU A 34 0.70 -14.02 -11.78
CA LEU A 34 0.07 -12.93 -12.52
C LEU A 34 -0.95 -13.45 -13.54
N THR A 35 -0.56 -14.48 -14.31
CA THR A 35 -1.44 -15.11 -15.30
C THR A 35 -2.67 -15.75 -14.67
N ARG A 36 -2.47 -16.53 -13.60
CA ARG A 36 -3.57 -17.21 -12.89
C ARG A 36 -4.65 -16.28 -12.40
N HIS A 37 -4.26 -15.11 -11.89
CA HIS A 37 -5.17 -14.11 -11.34
C HIS A 37 -5.59 -13.03 -12.36
N GLY A 38 -5.12 -13.13 -13.61
CA GLY A 38 -5.44 -12.18 -14.68
C GLY A 38 -4.96 -10.76 -14.40
N ILE A 39 -3.90 -10.59 -13.57
CA ILE A 39 -3.40 -9.27 -13.15
C ILE A 39 -2.91 -8.49 -14.37
N LYS A 40 -3.35 -7.23 -14.46
CA LYS A 40 -2.98 -6.29 -15.55
C LYS A 40 -2.00 -5.21 -15.10
N SER A 41 -1.95 -4.93 -13.79
CA SER A 41 -0.95 -4.01 -13.22
C SER A 41 -0.50 -4.46 -11.84
N LEU A 42 0.74 -4.10 -11.49
CA LEU A 42 1.37 -4.38 -10.20
C LEU A 42 1.88 -3.06 -9.62
N ILE A 43 1.33 -2.67 -8.45
CA ILE A 43 1.76 -1.50 -7.69
C ILE A 43 2.75 -1.96 -6.61
N ASN A 44 4.03 -1.64 -6.83
CA ASN A 44 5.11 -1.94 -5.90
C ASN A 44 5.25 -0.82 -4.87
N LEU A 45 4.85 -1.07 -3.63
CA LEU A 45 4.92 -0.10 -2.53
C LEU A 45 6.33 0.07 -1.91
N ARG A 46 7.35 -0.52 -2.53
CA ARG A 46 8.75 -0.41 -2.08
C ARG A 46 9.54 0.62 -2.87
N GLY A 47 8.90 1.28 -3.83
CA GLY A 47 9.51 2.23 -4.74
C GLY A 47 10.52 1.62 -5.73
N PRO A 48 11.10 2.43 -6.62
CA PRO A 48 12.07 1.99 -7.59
C PRO A 48 13.39 1.60 -6.91
N ASN A 49 13.85 0.37 -7.14
CA ASN A 49 15.07 -0.17 -6.55
C ASN A 49 15.92 -0.95 -7.58
N PRO A 50 16.42 -0.31 -8.65
CA PRO A 50 17.06 -0.98 -9.78
C PRO A 50 18.34 -1.74 -9.41
N LYS A 51 18.96 -1.42 -8.27
CA LYS A 51 20.14 -2.15 -7.77
C LYS A 51 19.80 -3.54 -7.23
N PHE A 52 18.57 -3.79 -6.82
CA PHE A 52 18.19 -5.05 -6.21
C PHE A 52 17.64 -6.06 -7.23
N GLY A 53 18.12 -7.30 -7.12
CA GLY A 53 17.70 -8.40 -8.00
C GLY A 53 16.20 -8.66 -7.97
N TRP A 54 15.54 -8.54 -6.81
CA TRP A 54 14.11 -8.73 -6.68
C TRP A 54 13.30 -7.70 -7.50
N TRP A 55 13.73 -6.43 -7.56
CA TRP A 55 13.05 -5.39 -8.33
C TRP A 55 13.23 -5.61 -9.84
N ARG A 56 14.48 -5.91 -10.28
CA ARG A 56 14.75 -6.24 -11.70
C ARG A 56 13.99 -7.47 -12.17
N TYR A 57 13.93 -8.50 -11.31
CA TYR A 57 13.14 -9.72 -11.58
C TYR A 57 11.66 -9.37 -11.76
N GLU A 58 11.07 -8.66 -10.81
CA GLU A 58 9.66 -8.29 -10.82
C GLU A 58 9.31 -7.46 -12.06
N ARG A 59 10.10 -6.44 -12.36
CA ARG A 59 9.88 -5.60 -13.53
C ARG A 59 9.96 -6.41 -14.82
N ARG A 60 11.02 -7.20 -15.01
CA ARG A 60 11.21 -8.07 -16.18
C ARG A 60 10.05 -9.05 -16.38
N ILE A 61 9.59 -9.71 -15.29
CA ILE A 61 8.49 -10.67 -15.39
C ILE A 61 7.17 -9.97 -15.67
N SER A 62 6.91 -8.83 -15.05
CA SER A 62 5.70 -8.03 -15.32
C SER A 62 5.67 -7.63 -16.80
N GLU A 63 6.76 -7.12 -17.34
CA GLU A 63 6.88 -6.72 -18.75
C GLU A 63 6.65 -7.92 -19.69
N ALA A 64 7.29 -9.06 -19.43
CA ALA A 64 7.14 -10.29 -20.23
C ALA A 64 5.70 -10.83 -20.25
N HIS A 65 4.90 -10.53 -19.23
CA HIS A 65 3.49 -10.91 -19.13
C HIS A 65 2.50 -9.79 -19.49
N GLY A 66 2.97 -8.66 -20.04
CA GLY A 66 2.14 -7.51 -20.39
C GLY A 66 1.49 -6.84 -19.18
N VAL A 67 2.07 -6.97 -17.99
CA VAL A 67 1.58 -6.38 -16.75
C VAL A 67 2.30 -5.05 -16.51
N ARG A 68 1.54 -3.96 -16.36
CA ARG A 68 2.10 -2.63 -16.06
C ARG A 68 2.67 -2.59 -14.65
N HIS A 69 4.00 -2.45 -14.53
CA HIS A 69 4.68 -2.29 -13.24
C HIS A 69 4.75 -0.82 -12.84
N ILE A 70 4.20 -0.49 -11.68
CA ILE A 70 4.11 0.89 -11.14
C ILE A 70 4.83 0.92 -9.80
N ASP A 71 5.84 1.76 -9.68
CA ASP A 71 6.56 1.97 -8.43
C ASP A 71 5.95 3.13 -7.64
N VAL A 72 5.55 2.86 -6.41
CA VAL A 72 5.11 3.86 -5.43
C VAL A 72 5.93 3.69 -4.16
N MET A 73 6.48 4.78 -3.64
CA MET A 73 7.26 4.74 -2.40
C MET A 73 6.36 4.93 -1.20
N LEU A 74 6.26 3.91 -0.34
CA LEU A 74 5.70 4.03 1.01
C LEU A 74 6.68 3.47 2.04
N ASP A 75 6.71 4.09 3.22
CA ASP A 75 7.41 3.58 4.40
C ASP A 75 6.39 3.24 5.49
N SER A 76 6.54 2.07 6.12
CA SER A 76 5.65 1.69 7.21
C SER A 76 6.05 2.25 8.58
N ARG A 77 7.27 2.80 8.69
CA ARG A 77 7.81 3.30 9.96
C ARG A 77 7.80 4.82 10.08
N HIS A 78 7.72 5.53 8.95
CA HIS A 78 7.69 6.99 8.90
C HIS A 78 6.34 7.47 8.37
N LEU A 79 5.91 8.62 8.85
CA LEU A 79 4.70 9.27 8.34
C LEU A 79 4.91 9.69 6.88
N PRO A 80 3.96 9.42 5.98
CA PRO A 80 4.12 9.71 4.57
C PRO A 80 4.08 11.21 4.31
N ARG A 81 4.87 11.69 3.35
CA ARG A 81 4.71 13.02 2.79
C ARG A 81 3.49 13.06 1.86
N ARG A 82 3.01 14.25 1.58
CA ARG A 82 1.88 14.48 0.66
C ARG A 82 2.12 13.86 -0.71
N ASP A 83 3.30 14.11 -1.31
CA ASP A 83 3.66 13.59 -2.63
C ASP A 83 3.65 12.06 -2.73
N MET A 84 3.97 11.35 -1.64
CA MET A 84 3.91 9.88 -1.60
C MET A 84 2.47 9.36 -1.64
N LEU A 85 1.55 10.00 -0.94
CA LEU A 85 0.14 9.64 -0.96
C LEU A 85 -0.53 10.04 -2.28
N VAL A 86 -0.20 11.21 -2.83
CA VAL A 86 -0.67 11.63 -4.15
C VAL A 86 -0.25 10.63 -5.21
N ALA A 87 1.03 10.23 -5.24
CA ALA A 87 1.52 9.20 -6.16
C ALA A 87 0.80 7.85 -6.00
N LEU A 88 0.38 7.50 -4.78
CA LEU A 88 -0.40 6.29 -4.54
C LEU A 88 -1.80 6.39 -5.16
N PHE A 89 -2.50 7.50 -4.97
CA PHE A 89 -3.83 7.71 -5.56
C PHE A 89 -3.76 7.80 -7.09
N ASP A 90 -2.78 8.49 -7.65
CA ASP A 90 -2.54 8.54 -9.10
C ASP A 90 -2.27 7.13 -9.67
N ALA A 91 -1.55 6.29 -8.92
CA ALA A 91 -1.35 4.90 -9.30
C ALA A 91 -2.66 4.09 -9.26
N PHE A 92 -3.53 4.33 -8.28
CA PHE A 92 -4.85 3.70 -8.23
C PHE A 92 -5.73 4.09 -9.43
N ASP A 93 -5.71 5.36 -9.82
CA ASP A 93 -6.52 5.87 -10.94
C ASP A 93 -6.02 5.36 -12.30
N SER A 94 -4.70 5.34 -12.49
CA SER A 94 -4.08 5.00 -13.78
C SER A 94 -3.79 3.51 -14.01
N ALA A 95 -3.85 2.68 -12.96
CA ALA A 95 -3.50 1.27 -13.05
C ALA A 95 -4.57 0.44 -13.79
N PRO A 96 -4.24 -0.29 -14.86
CA PRO A 96 -5.16 -1.27 -15.47
C PRO A 96 -5.64 -2.33 -14.46
N ARG A 97 -6.93 -2.71 -14.56
CA ARG A 97 -7.55 -3.73 -13.69
C ARG A 97 -7.51 -5.13 -14.34
N PRO A 98 -7.44 -6.21 -13.57
CA PRO A 98 -7.21 -6.25 -12.11
C PRO A 98 -5.82 -5.76 -11.72
N LEU A 99 -5.73 -4.96 -10.64
CA LEU A 99 -4.46 -4.50 -10.10
C LEU A 99 -4.01 -5.32 -8.86
N LEU A 100 -2.70 -5.46 -8.69
CA LEU A 100 -2.09 -6.11 -7.53
C LEU A 100 -1.28 -5.09 -6.73
N ILE A 101 -1.65 -4.86 -5.47
CA ILE A 101 -0.91 -4.02 -4.52
C ILE A 101 0.01 -4.91 -3.70
N LYS A 102 1.31 -4.63 -3.64
CA LYS A 102 2.25 -5.45 -2.87
C LYS A 102 3.37 -4.66 -2.21
N CYS A 103 3.90 -5.23 -1.14
CA CYS A 103 5.17 -4.84 -0.53
C CYS A 103 6.07 -6.08 -0.35
N SER A 104 6.98 -6.11 0.62
CA SER A 104 7.79 -7.31 0.88
C SER A 104 6.96 -8.46 1.50
N GLY A 105 6.30 -8.23 2.61
CA GLY A 105 5.51 -9.24 3.32
C GLY A 105 4.01 -9.19 3.07
N GLY A 106 3.50 -8.27 2.25
CA GLY A 106 2.07 -8.11 2.01
C GLY A 106 1.27 -7.72 3.28
N GLN A 107 1.94 -7.13 4.26
CA GLN A 107 1.39 -6.82 5.58
C GLN A 107 1.19 -5.30 5.76
N ASP A 108 2.11 -4.57 6.39
CA ASP A 108 1.92 -3.20 6.85
C ASP A 108 1.58 -2.19 5.74
N ARG A 109 2.52 -1.95 4.81
CA ARG A 109 2.31 -1.02 3.68
C ARG A 109 1.15 -1.45 2.79
N THR A 110 1.01 -2.75 2.61
CA THR A 110 -0.07 -3.32 1.79
C THR A 110 -1.42 -3.19 2.47
N SER A 111 -1.52 -3.39 3.79
CA SER A 111 -2.75 -3.12 4.54
C SER A 111 -3.16 -1.66 4.46
N PHE A 112 -2.19 -0.75 4.63
CA PHE A 112 -2.41 0.68 4.52
C PHE A 112 -2.90 1.09 3.12
N ALA A 113 -2.20 0.66 2.08
CA ALA A 113 -2.60 0.97 0.70
C ALA A 113 -3.95 0.33 0.32
N ALA A 114 -4.24 -0.89 0.79
CA ALA A 114 -5.53 -1.54 0.57
C ALA A 114 -6.69 -0.81 1.27
N ALA A 115 -6.46 -0.31 2.48
CA ALA A 115 -7.43 0.52 3.19
C ALA A 115 -7.70 1.84 2.45
N LEU A 116 -6.64 2.52 2.00
CA LEU A 116 -6.76 3.74 1.21
C LEU A 116 -7.44 3.50 -0.13
N TYR A 117 -7.17 2.35 -0.78
CA TYR A 117 -7.84 1.97 -2.03
C TYR A 117 -9.36 1.87 -1.85
N LEU A 118 -9.83 1.21 -0.79
CA LEU A 118 -11.26 1.07 -0.52
C LEU A 118 -11.93 2.43 -0.27
N ILE A 119 -11.30 3.31 0.51
CA ILE A 119 -11.84 4.64 0.77
C ILE A 119 -11.80 5.51 -0.51
N HIS A 120 -10.75 5.41 -1.31
CA HIS A 120 -10.63 6.15 -2.56
C HIS A 120 -11.72 5.73 -3.56
N ARG A 121 -11.99 4.42 -3.66
CA ARG A 121 -12.94 3.82 -4.59
C ARG A 121 -14.40 4.07 -4.18
N ASP A 122 -14.72 3.81 -2.91
CA ASP A 122 -16.10 3.75 -2.41
C ASP A 122 -16.47 4.93 -1.48
N GLY A 123 -15.51 5.83 -1.20
CA GLY A 123 -15.70 6.91 -0.23
C GLY A 123 -15.63 6.44 1.22
N TRP A 124 -15.97 7.37 2.14
CA TRP A 124 -15.86 7.13 3.58
C TRP A 124 -16.86 6.10 4.13
N VAL A 125 -17.88 5.75 3.37
CA VAL A 125 -18.78 4.64 3.72
C VAL A 125 -18.04 3.30 3.79
N ALA A 126 -16.91 3.16 3.09
CA ALA A 126 -16.06 1.97 3.12
C ALA A 126 -15.11 1.91 4.34
N ARG A 127 -15.17 2.88 5.27
CA ARG A 127 -14.22 2.99 6.40
C ARG A 127 -14.08 1.69 7.21
N GLU A 128 -15.16 1.00 7.51
CA GLU A 128 -15.09 -0.27 8.25
C GLU A 128 -14.37 -1.36 7.47
N LYS A 129 -14.67 -1.50 6.18
CA LYS A 129 -13.97 -2.43 5.29
C LYS A 129 -12.49 -2.08 5.14
N ALA A 130 -12.17 -0.79 5.13
CA ALA A 130 -10.81 -0.29 5.10
C ALA A 130 -10.05 -0.65 6.39
N LEU A 131 -10.65 -0.45 7.56
CA LEU A 131 -10.07 -0.83 8.84
C LEU A 131 -9.88 -2.34 8.97
N ALA A 132 -10.76 -3.15 8.38
CA ALA A 132 -10.62 -4.60 8.33
C ALA A 132 -9.36 -5.06 7.56
N GLN A 133 -8.77 -4.23 6.70
CA GLN A 133 -7.51 -4.55 6.02
C GLN A 133 -6.29 -4.64 6.97
N PHE A 134 -6.43 -4.15 8.20
CA PHE A 134 -5.42 -4.27 9.26
C PHE A 134 -5.65 -5.47 10.19
N ALA A 135 -6.51 -6.40 9.81
CA ALA A 135 -6.77 -7.59 10.63
C ALA A 135 -5.55 -8.52 10.69
N ARG A 136 -5.34 -9.13 11.88
CA ARG A 136 -4.31 -10.18 12.05
C ARG A 136 -4.55 -11.33 11.09
N PHE A 137 -5.77 -11.79 10.98
CA PHE A 137 -6.19 -12.82 10.04
C PHE A 137 -7.33 -12.26 9.18
N PRO A 138 -7.29 -12.52 7.89
CA PRO A 138 -6.35 -13.39 7.16
C PRO A 138 -5.08 -12.68 6.67
N TYR A 139 -4.87 -11.38 6.95
CA TYR A 139 -3.86 -10.54 6.30
C TYR A 139 -2.48 -10.57 6.95
N LEU A 140 -2.30 -11.28 8.07
CA LEU A 140 -1.05 -11.39 8.81
C LEU A 140 -0.48 -10.03 9.24
N HIS A 141 -1.36 -9.07 9.57
CA HIS A 141 -0.95 -7.74 10.01
C HIS A 141 -0.60 -7.75 11.50
N PHE A 142 0.69 -7.82 11.79
CA PHE A 142 1.27 -7.76 13.14
C PHE A 142 2.23 -6.58 13.23
N PRO A 143 1.72 -5.34 13.38
CA PRO A 143 2.56 -4.14 13.29
C PRO A 143 3.54 -4.07 14.46
N LYS A 144 4.82 -3.84 14.14
CA LYS A 144 5.84 -3.47 15.12
C LYS A 144 5.54 -2.08 15.69
N GLN A 145 6.20 -1.70 16.79
CA GLN A 145 5.96 -0.43 17.46
C GLN A 145 5.85 0.75 16.48
N HIS A 146 6.87 0.98 15.65
CA HIS A 146 6.91 2.10 14.71
C HIS A 146 6.01 1.95 13.46
N GLN A 147 5.11 0.99 13.45
CA GLN A 147 4.14 0.75 12.37
C GLN A 147 2.70 0.92 12.85
N ARG A 148 2.51 1.19 14.14
CA ARG A 148 1.17 1.26 14.76
C ARG A 148 0.40 2.53 14.41
N TRP A 149 1.02 3.52 13.79
CA TRP A 149 0.36 4.73 13.28
C TRP A 149 -0.52 4.48 12.04
N LEU A 150 -0.27 3.39 11.30
CA LEU A 150 -0.92 3.10 10.01
C LEU A 150 -2.45 3.05 10.10
N GLN A 151 -2.99 2.39 11.11
CA GLN A 151 -4.44 2.29 11.30
C GLN A 151 -5.04 3.61 11.84
N PRO A 152 -4.48 4.29 12.86
CA PRO A 152 -4.91 5.61 13.31
C PRO A 152 -4.94 6.68 12.21
N PHE A 153 -4.09 6.59 11.19
CA PHE A 153 -4.14 7.47 10.01
C PHE A 153 -5.55 7.56 9.40
N ILE A 154 -6.29 6.45 9.35
CA ILE A 154 -7.64 6.42 8.77
C ILE A 154 -8.61 7.30 9.56
N ALA A 155 -8.48 7.32 10.88
CA ALA A 155 -9.31 8.18 11.74
C ALA A 155 -8.94 9.66 11.58
N PHE A 156 -7.63 9.97 11.51
CA PHE A 156 -7.14 11.31 11.22
C PHE A 156 -7.68 11.83 9.89
N ALA A 157 -7.47 11.05 8.82
CA ALA A 157 -7.89 11.42 7.48
C ALA A 157 -9.42 11.62 7.38
N ALA A 158 -10.22 10.78 8.06
CA ALA A 158 -11.67 10.92 8.09
C ALA A 158 -12.13 12.24 8.74
N GLY A 159 -11.49 12.63 9.85
CA GLY A 159 -11.78 13.89 10.51
C GLY A 159 -11.37 15.11 9.68
N GLU A 160 -10.17 15.08 9.14
CA GLU A 160 -9.62 16.21 8.37
C GLU A 160 -10.27 16.37 6.98
N ALA A 161 -10.63 15.28 6.32
CA ALA A 161 -11.28 15.33 5.03
C ALA A 161 -12.72 15.85 5.13
N ALA A 162 -13.38 15.68 6.27
CA ALA A 162 -14.73 16.17 6.52
C ALA A 162 -15.73 15.79 5.40
N GLY A 163 -15.68 14.53 4.97
CA GLY A 163 -16.53 14.00 3.91
C GLY A 163 -16.02 14.19 2.48
N ARG A 164 -14.97 15.01 2.25
CA ARG A 164 -14.36 15.16 0.93
C ARG A 164 -13.72 13.85 0.46
N PRO A 165 -13.63 13.60 -0.86
CA PRO A 165 -12.85 12.50 -1.41
C PRO A 165 -11.40 12.50 -0.86
N ILE A 166 -10.92 11.34 -0.42
CA ILE A 166 -9.61 11.24 0.26
C ILE A 166 -8.45 11.69 -0.62
N ALA A 167 -8.51 11.45 -1.94
CA ALA A 167 -7.47 11.87 -2.86
C ALA A 167 -7.42 13.40 -3.04
N GLU A 168 -8.57 14.07 -3.11
CA GLU A 168 -8.67 15.53 -3.18
C GLU A 168 -8.15 16.17 -1.90
N TRP A 169 -8.65 15.71 -0.74
CA TRP A 169 -8.15 16.17 0.54
C TRP A 169 -6.63 15.99 0.67
N THR A 170 -6.10 14.85 0.19
CA THR A 170 -4.66 14.60 0.24
C THR A 170 -3.87 15.59 -0.61
N ARG A 171 -4.33 15.89 -1.81
CA ARG A 171 -3.66 16.84 -2.72
C ARG A 171 -3.64 18.26 -2.14
N ASP A 172 -4.77 18.69 -1.59
CA ASP A 172 -4.97 20.08 -1.20
C ASP A 172 -4.53 20.38 0.23
N SER A 173 -4.83 19.48 1.16
CA SER A 173 -4.86 19.80 2.58
C SER A 173 -4.00 18.91 3.47
N TYR A 174 -3.64 17.67 3.05
CA TYR A 174 -2.87 16.77 3.90
C TYR A 174 -1.50 17.37 4.25
N ASP A 175 -1.21 17.40 5.57
CA ASP A 175 0.06 17.84 6.12
C ASP A 175 0.57 16.78 7.11
N PRO A 176 1.76 16.18 6.87
CA PRO A 176 2.33 15.19 7.77
C PRO A 176 2.69 15.75 9.16
N ALA A 177 2.93 17.06 9.30
CA ALA A 177 3.15 17.67 10.60
C ALA A 177 1.86 17.70 11.44
N ARG A 178 0.71 18.00 10.81
CA ARG A 178 -0.59 17.90 11.47
C ARG A 178 -0.92 16.47 11.90
N LEU A 179 -0.62 15.48 11.04
CA LEU A 179 -0.75 14.07 11.41
C LEU A 179 0.11 13.71 12.62
N LYS A 180 1.37 14.16 12.62
CA LYS A 180 2.28 13.93 13.75
C LYS A 180 1.70 14.47 15.05
N ASN A 181 1.31 15.73 15.07
CA ASN A 181 0.72 16.38 16.27
C ASN A 181 -0.55 15.66 16.73
N TRP A 182 -1.45 15.34 15.79
CA TRP A 182 -2.69 14.61 16.08
C TRP A 182 -2.45 13.23 16.72
N LEU A 183 -1.42 12.50 16.26
CA LEU A 183 -1.02 11.21 16.83
C LEU A 183 -0.44 11.38 18.24
N GLU A 184 0.42 12.37 18.45
CA GLU A 184 1.06 12.64 19.74
C GLU A 184 0.01 13.07 20.79
N GLU A 185 -0.91 13.96 20.47
CA GLU A 185 -2.02 14.39 21.33
C GLU A 185 -2.93 13.23 21.78
N ARG A 186 -2.99 12.14 20.98
CA ARG A 186 -3.81 10.94 21.29
C ARG A 186 -3.02 9.78 21.88
N GLY A 187 -1.82 10.05 22.39
CA GLY A 187 -1.00 9.05 23.07
C GLY A 187 -0.30 8.05 22.15
N HIS A 188 -0.23 8.31 20.83
CA HIS A 188 0.49 7.47 19.87
C HIS A 188 1.98 7.80 19.78
N HIS A 189 2.59 8.31 20.86
CA HIS A 189 4.03 8.55 20.93
C HIS A 189 4.82 7.27 20.63
N GLY A 190 5.90 7.40 19.84
CA GLY A 190 6.78 6.29 19.52
C GLY A 190 6.17 5.24 18.57
N THR A 191 4.97 5.48 18.01
CA THR A 191 4.37 4.59 17.03
C THR A 191 4.87 4.82 15.60
N PHE A 192 5.73 5.80 15.39
CA PHE A 192 6.40 6.17 14.14
C PHE A 192 7.81 6.71 14.43
N LYS A 193 8.65 6.82 13.40
CA LYS A 193 10.05 7.33 13.50
C LYS A 193 10.22 8.79 13.07
N GLY A 194 9.15 9.51 12.86
CA GLY A 194 9.14 10.86 12.28
C GLY A 194 8.50 10.90 10.89
N ILE A 195 8.58 12.05 10.25
CA ILE A 195 8.11 12.23 8.88
C ILE A 195 9.17 11.67 7.93
N PHE A 196 8.74 11.13 6.79
CA PHE A 196 9.66 10.61 5.78
C PHE A 196 10.47 11.75 5.12
N GLU A 197 11.76 11.80 5.35
CA GLU A 197 12.63 12.90 4.91
C GLU A 197 13.33 12.66 3.56
N ARG A 198 13.41 11.40 3.11
CA ARG A 198 14.13 11.08 1.87
C ARG A 198 13.36 11.53 0.63
N PRO A 199 14.04 12.03 -0.42
CA PRO A 199 13.42 12.32 -1.70
C PRO A 199 12.74 11.07 -2.27
N VAL A 200 11.56 11.22 -2.87
CA VAL A 200 10.90 10.12 -3.61
C VAL A 200 11.85 9.70 -4.74
N GLY A 201 12.17 8.40 -4.81
CA GLY A 201 13.20 7.88 -5.72
C GLY A 201 14.60 7.75 -5.13
N SER A 202 14.86 8.20 -3.89
CA SER A 202 16.11 7.90 -3.21
C SER A 202 16.22 6.41 -2.87
N ARG A 203 17.44 5.87 -3.00
CA ARG A 203 17.72 4.44 -2.87
C ARG A 203 17.50 3.96 -1.44
N TRP A 204 16.66 2.95 -1.25
CA TRP A 204 16.61 2.20 0.00
C TRP A 204 17.89 1.37 0.16
N GLN A 205 18.61 1.65 1.23
CA GLN A 205 19.56 0.69 1.78
C GLN A 205 18.82 -0.05 2.89
N TRP A 206 18.61 -1.33 2.70
CA TRP A 206 18.19 -2.28 3.75
C TRP A 206 19.39 -2.80 4.48
#